data_00d9a28fe3f8c0adf6c21005feb807f9
#
_entry.id   00d9a28fe3f8c0adf6c21005feb807f9
#
_cell.length_a   1.000
_cell.length_b   1.000
_cell.length_c   1.000
_cell.angle_alpha   90.00
_cell.angle_beta   90.00
_cell.angle_gamma   90.00
#
_symmetry.space_group_name_H-M   'P 1'
#
loop_
_entity.id
_entity.type
_entity.pdbx_description
1 polymer ?
#
loop_
_entity_poly.entity_id
_entity_poly.type
_entity_poly.pdbx_seq_one_letter_code
_entity_poly.pdbx_strand_id
1 'polypeptide(L)'
;LDPLDSDPSPAWRGSAVHQILEDWFREDGCDPEKLIARAEELLDASDAHPLMRAMWRPRLTEPIRWIGERVRAQIAAGRIPVAAEADGKTEISGVVLNGKVDRIDTLPDGSLAIVDYKTGQPPSAAAVETGFAMQLGLLGLLADRGAFAGIDGSVALFEYWSLGKDGDGFGYVKEPFRKRGDAEITAENFVAHAASVFADAAELWLIGDEPFTAKLHPEYAPYGDYDQLMRLQEWYGRSDG
;
A
#
# COMPACT_ATOMS: atom_id res chain seq x y z
N LEU A 1 -14.44 11.06 24.21
CA LEU A 1 -14.01 10.19 25.30
C LEU A 1 -13.76 8.82 24.68
N ASP A 2 -12.49 8.46 24.53
CA ASP A 2 -12.13 7.12 24.07
C ASP A 2 -12.62 6.10 25.10
N PRO A 3 -13.13 4.93 24.65
CA PRO A 3 -13.52 3.86 25.55
C PRO A 3 -12.32 3.43 26.40
N LEU A 4 -12.54 3.11 27.67
CA LEU A 4 -11.50 2.65 28.60
C LEU A 4 -10.80 1.34 28.16
N ASP A 5 -11.41 0.60 27.22
CA ASP A 5 -10.88 -0.57 26.52
C ASP A 5 -10.98 -0.33 25.01
N SER A 6 -10.17 0.57 24.47
CA SER A 6 -10.14 0.78 23.03
C SER A 6 -9.48 -0.45 22.36
N ASP A 7 -10.25 -1.15 21.52
CA ASP A 7 -9.65 -2.08 20.56
C ASP A 7 -8.57 -1.34 19.77
N PRO A 8 -7.37 -1.91 19.62
CA PRO A 8 -6.37 -1.34 18.75
C PRO A 8 -6.98 -1.08 17.38
N SER A 9 -6.93 0.19 16.99
CA SER A 9 -7.55 0.65 15.75
C SER A 9 -7.01 -0.10 14.53
N PRO A 10 -7.74 -0.21 13.42
CA PRO A 10 -7.20 -0.73 12.16
C PRO A 10 -5.88 -0.06 11.75
N ALA A 11 -5.72 1.24 12.06
CA ALA A 11 -4.50 1.99 11.81
C ALA A 11 -3.32 1.49 12.66
N TRP A 12 -3.51 1.24 13.96
CA TRP A 12 -2.47 0.65 14.82
C TRP A 12 -1.98 -0.69 14.27
N ARG A 13 -2.92 -1.55 13.87
CA ARG A 13 -2.58 -2.86 13.31
C ARG A 13 -1.78 -2.73 12.00
N GLY A 14 -2.14 -1.77 11.15
CA GLY A 14 -1.38 -1.45 9.95
C GLY A 14 0.06 -1.08 10.30
N SER A 15 0.26 -0.07 11.13
CA SER A 15 1.60 0.41 11.52
C SER A 15 2.44 -0.68 12.18
N ALA A 16 1.83 -1.51 13.03
CA ALA A 16 2.52 -2.60 13.71
C ALA A 16 3.03 -3.68 12.72
N VAL A 17 2.22 -4.02 11.71
CA VAL A 17 2.64 -4.96 10.65
C VAL A 17 3.81 -4.40 9.86
N HIS A 18 3.75 -3.13 9.42
CA HIS A 18 4.83 -2.50 8.68
C HIS A 18 6.13 -2.48 9.51
N GLN A 19 6.06 -2.13 10.79
CA GLN A 19 7.22 -2.14 11.67
C GLN A 19 7.85 -3.53 11.79
N ILE A 20 7.05 -4.59 12.00
CA ILE A 20 7.55 -5.97 12.06
C ILE A 20 8.27 -6.35 10.76
N LEU A 21 7.71 -6.00 9.60
CA LEU A 21 8.27 -6.35 8.31
C LEU A 21 9.55 -5.56 8.01
N GLU A 22 9.64 -4.31 8.44
CA GLU A 22 10.86 -3.49 8.36
C GLU A 22 11.99 -4.09 9.21
N ASP A 23 11.72 -4.36 10.49
CA ASP A 23 12.69 -4.93 11.42
C ASP A 23 13.16 -6.31 10.95
N TRP A 24 12.24 -7.13 10.46
CA TRP A 24 12.56 -8.43 9.88
C TRP A 24 13.49 -8.35 8.67
N PHE A 25 13.25 -7.39 7.77
CA PHE A 25 14.13 -7.16 6.63
C PHE A 25 15.52 -6.70 7.11
N ARG A 26 15.59 -5.69 7.99
CA ARG A 26 16.84 -5.04 8.39
C ARG A 26 17.71 -5.88 9.30
N GLU A 27 17.10 -6.59 10.24
CA GLU A 27 17.82 -7.26 11.32
C GLU A 27 17.92 -8.77 11.14
N ASP A 28 16.92 -9.38 10.47
CA ASP A 28 16.80 -10.84 10.39
C ASP A 28 17.10 -11.42 9.02
N GLY A 29 17.40 -10.58 8.03
CA GLY A 29 17.72 -11.04 6.68
C GLY A 29 16.60 -11.85 6.02
N CYS A 30 15.35 -11.52 6.32
CA CYS A 30 14.15 -12.18 5.79
C CYS A 30 14.00 -13.67 6.21
N ASP A 31 14.50 -14.07 7.38
CA ASP A 31 14.29 -15.40 7.95
C ASP A 31 12.82 -15.58 8.39
N PRO A 32 12.03 -16.51 7.79
CA PRO A 32 10.62 -16.69 8.12
C PRO A 32 10.31 -17.07 9.57
N GLU A 33 11.20 -17.80 10.22
CA GLU A 33 11.00 -18.21 11.62
C GLU A 33 11.09 -17.01 12.55
N LYS A 34 12.01 -16.09 12.28
CA LYS A 34 12.16 -14.85 13.05
C LYS A 34 10.98 -13.92 12.84
N LEU A 35 10.40 -13.86 11.63
CA LEU A 35 9.23 -13.04 11.35
C LEU A 35 8.03 -13.45 12.22
N ILE A 36 7.80 -14.76 12.38
CA ILE A 36 6.75 -15.28 13.25
C ILE A 36 7.02 -14.91 14.72
N ALA A 37 8.28 -15.05 15.18
CA ALA A 37 8.66 -14.68 16.53
C ALA A 37 8.39 -13.21 16.84
N ARG A 38 8.71 -12.29 15.91
CA ARG A 38 8.41 -10.84 16.04
C ARG A 38 6.91 -10.57 16.16
N ALA A 39 6.08 -11.27 15.38
CA ALA A 39 4.63 -11.13 15.46
C ALA A 39 4.07 -11.61 16.82
N GLU A 40 4.62 -12.70 17.37
CA GLU A 40 4.23 -13.18 18.70
C GLU A 40 4.68 -12.24 19.81
N GLU A 41 5.91 -11.71 19.75
CA GLU A 41 6.42 -10.71 20.69
C GLU A 41 5.55 -9.44 20.72
N LEU A 42 5.14 -8.93 19.54
CA LEU A 42 4.24 -7.80 19.45
C LEU A 42 2.90 -8.07 20.15
N LEU A 43 2.32 -9.25 19.92
CA LEU A 43 1.06 -9.63 20.55
C LEU A 43 1.19 -9.75 22.08
N ASP A 44 2.30 -10.29 22.54
CA ASP A 44 2.54 -10.49 23.98
C ASP A 44 2.90 -9.16 24.70
N ALA A 45 3.55 -8.25 24.02
CA ALA A 45 3.86 -6.90 24.52
C ALA A 45 2.66 -5.94 24.50
N SER A 46 1.57 -6.29 23.80
CA SER A 46 0.42 -5.40 23.70
C SER A 46 -0.37 -5.37 25.02
N ASP A 47 -0.83 -4.17 25.44
CA ASP A 47 -1.71 -3.97 26.59
C ASP A 47 -3.16 -4.42 26.34
N ALA A 48 -3.44 -5.04 25.19
CA ALA A 48 -4.76 -5.51 24.84
C ALA A 48 -5.24 -6.63 25.79
N HIS A 49 -6.55 -6.64 26.05
CA HIS A 49 -7.16 -7.66 26.86
C HIS A 49 -6.83 -9.09 26.37
N PRO A 50 -6.53 -10.07 27.24
CA PRO A 50 -6.13 -11.42 26.83
C PRO A 50 -7.06 -12.11 25.81
N LEU A 51 -8.38 -11.88 25.91
CA LEU A 51 -9.34 -12.41 24.95
C LEU A 51 -9.15 -11.78 23.56
N MET A 52 -8.89 -10.50 23.50
CA MET A 52 -8.64 -9.79 22.23
C MET A 52 -7.34 -10.28 21.59
N ARG A 53 -6.28 -10.46 22.37
CA ARG A 53 -5.02 -11.06 21.90
C ARG A 53 -5.24 -12.46 21.33
N ALA A 54 -6.03 -13.31 22.01
CA ALA A 54 -6.36 -14.65 21.55
C ALA A 54 -7.13 -14.65 20.21
N MET A 55 -8.04 -13.70 20.00
CA MET A 55 -8.79 -13.54 18.75
C MET A 55 -7.92 -12.99 17.61
N TRP A 56 -6.92 -12.17 17.92
CA TRP A 56 -6.05 -11.55 16.93
C TRP A 56 -4.85 -12.40 16.53
N ARG A 57 -4.38 -13.27 17.44
CA ARG A 57 -3.23 -14.15 17.20
C ARG A 57 -3.31 -14.84 15.84
N PRO A 58 -4.33 -15.63 15.50
CA PRO A 58 -4.40 -16.27 14.19
C PRO A 58 -4.52 -15.28 13.03
N ARG A 59 -5.24 -14.17 13.23
CA ARG A 59 -5.43 -13.14 12.20
C ARG A 59 -4.18 -12.32 11.89
N LEU A 60 -3.15 -12.38 12.73
CA LEU A 60 -1.86 -11.76 12.50
C LEU A 60 -0.82 -12.81 12.10
N THR A 61 -0.71 -13.91 12.84
CA THR A 61 0.36 -14.89 12.65
C THR A 61 0.21 -15.70 11.35
N GLU A 62 -1.01 -16.01 10.92
CA GLU A 62 -1.21 -16.74 9.65
C GLU A 62 -0.80 -15.92 8.41
N PRO A 63 -1.27 -14.67 8.22
CA PRO A 63 -0.79 -13.86 7.09
C PRO A 63 0.72 -13.54 7.19
N ILE A 64 1.26 -13.34 8.38
CA ILE A 64 2.70 -13.15 8.58
C ILE A 64 3.50 -14.37 8.16
N ARG A 65 3.06 -15.58 8.50
CA ARG A 65 3.67 -16.83 8.04
C ARG A 65 3.63 -16.93 6.52
N TRP A 66 2.49 -16.65 5.91
CA TRP A 66 2.33 -16.60 4.45
C TRP A 66 3.34 -15.65 3.79
N ILE A 67 3.54 -14.44 4.35
CA ILE A 67 4.57 -13.50 3.85
C ILE A 67 5.96 -14.14 3.92
N GLY A 68 6.36 -14.67 5.07
CA GLY A 68 7.67 -15.26 5.28
C GLY A 68 7.96 -16.42 4.33
N GLU A 69 7.02 -17.34 4.16
CA GLU A 69 7.15 -18.47 3.23
C GLU A 69 7.23 -18.00 1.77
N ARG A 70 6.43 -17.01 1.41
CA ARG A 70 6.43 -16.45 0.06
C ARG A 70 7.73 -15.73 -0.26
N VAL A 71 8.24 -14.88 0.64
CA VAL A 71 9.52 -14.18 0.44
C VAL A 71 10.66 -15.20 0.34
N ARG A 72 10.69 -16.22 1.17
CA ARG A 72 11.69 -17.30 1.08
C ARG A 72 11.66 -18.00 -0.28
N ALA A 73 10.47 -18.33 -0.78
CA ALA A 73 10.31 -18.94 -2.10
C ALA A 73 10.78 -18.01 -3.23
N GLN A 74 10.49 -16.71 -3.12
CA GLN A 74 10.93 -15.70 -4.08
C GLN A 74 12.44 -15.53 -4.08
N ILE A 75 13.08 -15.48 -2.90
CA ILE A 75 14.55 -15.43 -2.79
C ILE A 75 15.18 -16.65 -3.45
N ALA A 76 14.63 -17.84 -3.21
CA ALA A 76 15.11 -19.07 -3.86
C ALA A 76 14.94 -19.05 -5.40
N ALA A 77 13.97 -18.26 -5.91
CA ALA A 77 13.75 -18.03 -7.33
C ALA A 77 14.55 -16.84 -7.91
N GLY A 78 15.40 -16.19 -7.10
CA GLY A 78 16.27 -15.09 -7.54
C GLY A 78 15.65 -13.69 -7.43
N ARG A 79 14.47 -13.55 -6.83
CA ARG A 79 13.88 -12.25 -6.49
C ARG A 79 14.34 -11.84 -5.08
N ILE A 80 15.12 -10.79 -4.98
CA ILE A 80 15.83 -10.40 -3.76
C ILE A 80 15.27 -9.09 -3.22
N PRO A 81 14.77 -9.04 -1.97
CA PRO A 81 14.44 -7.79 -1.30
C PRO A 81 15.69 -6.91 -1.14
N VAL A 82 15.62 -5.66 -1.57
CA VAL A 82 16.75 -4.71 -1.54
C VAL A 82 16.46 -3.46 -0.71
N ALA A 83 15.19 -3.14 -0.45
CA ALA A 83 14.80 -2.06 0.44
C ALA A 83 13.50 -2.39 1.17
N ALA A 84 13.36 -1.88 2.40
CA ALA A 84 12.11 -1.87 3.15
C ALA A 84 11.94 -0.51 3.84
N GLU A 85 10.69 0.01 3.85
CA GLU A 85 10.32 1.28 4.47
C GLU A 85 11.27 2.44 4.04
N ALA A 86 11.64 2.46 2.75
CA ALA A 86 12.58 3.42 2.21
C ALA A 86 11.88 4.71 1.77
N ASP A 87 12.46 5.85 2.15
CA ASP A 87 11.98 7.16 1.74
C ASP A 87 12.57 7.56 0.38
N GLY A 88 11.71 8.04 -0.51
CA GLY A 88 12.08 8.60 -1.81
C GLY A 88 11.53 10.01 -1.98
N LYS A 89 12.28 10.86 -2.70
CA LYS A 89 11.88 12.24 -2.96
C LYS A 89 12.39 12.71 -4.32
N THR A 90 11.51 13.33 -5.10
CA THR A 90 11.88 13.97 -6.37
C THR A 90 11.00 15.20 -6.62
N GLU A 91 11.39 16.03 -7.59
CA GLU A 91 10.57 17.16 -8.04
C GLU A 91 9.96 16.86 -9.40
N ILE A 92 8.65 17.09 -9.54
CA ILE A 92 7.89 16.86 -10.76
C ILE A 92 6.95 18.04 -10.96
N SER A 93 7.00 18.66 -12.14
CA SER A 93 6.14 19.81 -12.49
C SER A 93 6.14 20.92 -11.43
N GLY A 94 7.30 21.23 -10.83
CA GLY A 94 7.42 22.25 -9.79
C GLY A 94 6.88 21.86 -8.41
N VAL A 95 6.43 20.61 -8.25
CA VAL A 95 5.93 20.06 -6.98
C VAL A 95 6.86 18.99 -6.46
N VAL A 96 7.12 19.00 -5.17
CA VAL A 96 7.91 17.96 -4.52
C VAL A 96 7.04 16.75 -4.24
N LEU A 97 7.29 15.64 -4.94
CA LEU A 97 6.74 14.33 -4.63
C LEU A 97 7.67 13.62 -3.65
N ASN A 98 7.13 13.22 -2.52
CA ASN A 98 7.79 12.33 -1.57
C ASN A 98 6.92 11.11 -1.28
N GLY A 99 7.52 9.98 -1.00
CA GLY A 99 6.82 8.76 -0.68
C GLY A 99 7.73 7.78 0.04
N LYS A 100 7.11 6.90 0.80
CA LYS A 100 7.76 5.80 1.49
C LYS A 100 7.26 4.50 0.87
N VAL A 101 8.20 3.67 0.41
CA VAL A 101 7.90 2.37 -0.17
C VAL A 101 8.02 1.29 0.88
N ASP A 102 7.02 0.41 0.97
CA ASP A 102 7.05 -0.68 1.96
C ASP A 102 8.16 -1.69 1.66
N ARG A 103 8.32 -2.11 0.39
CA ARG A 103 9.40 -2.98 -0.05
C ARG A 103 9.72 -2.81 -1.54
N ILE A 104 11.01 -2.86 -1.86
CA ILE A 104 11.52 -2.99 -3.24
C ILE A 104 12.31 -4.29 -3.33
N ASP A 105 12.06 -5.07 -4.37
CA ASP A 105 12.83 -6.27 -4.70
C ASP A 105 13.50 -6.09 -6.06
N THR A 106 14.69 -6.67 -6.20
CA THR A 106 15.32 -6.86 -7.52
C THR A 106 14.88 -8.20 -8.10
N LEU A 107 14.40 -8.19 -9.34
CA LEU A 107 13.99 -9.38 -10.08
C LEU A 107 15.21 -10.06 -10.72
N PRO A 108 15.11 -11.33 -11.17
CA PRO A 108 16.24 -12.05 -11.79
C PRO A 108 16.84 -11.39 -13.04
N ASP A 109 16.07 -10.57 -13.75
CA ASP A 109 16.49 -9.80 -14.92
C ASP A 109 17.09 -8.43 -14.58
N GLY A 110 17.16 -8.08 -13.29
CA GLY A 110 17.67 -6.81 -12.79
C GLY A 110 16.63 -5.70 -12.72
N SER A 111 15.41 -5.91 -13.19
CA SER A 111 14.31 -4.97 -13.01
C SER A 111 13.80 -4.97 -11.56
N LEU A 112 12.97 -3.99 -11.22
CA LEU A 112 12.46 -3.81 -9.87
C LEU A 112 11.01 -4.27 -9.72
N ALA A 113 10.67 -4.77 -8.54
CA ALA A 113 9.30 -4.97 -8.09
C ALA A 113 9.00 -4.07 -6.90
N ILE A 114 7.85 -3.38 -6.94
CA ILE A 114 7.35 -2.60 -5.81
C ILE A 114 6.23 -3.38 -5.14
N VAL A 115 6.35 -3.55 -3.83
CA VAL A 115 5.38 -4.23 -2.98
C VAL A 115 4.85 -3.25 -1.95
N ASP A 116 3.53 -3.23 -1.80
CA ASP A 116 2.82 -2.47 -0.77
C ASP A 116 1.95 -3.43 0.06
N TYR A 117 2.12 -3.40 1.37
CA TYR A 117 1.41 -4.26 2.30
C TYR A 117 0.08 -3.64 2.74
N LYS A 118 -1.00 -4.42 2.63
CA LYS A 118 -2.34 -3.98 3.02
C LYS A 118 -2.91 -4.90 4.10
N THR A 119 -3.25 -4.35 5.25
CA THR A 119 -3.99 -5.10 6.29
C THR A 119 -5.47 -5.24 5.98
N GLY A 120 -5.97 -4.47 5.00
CA GLY A 120 -7.34 -4.49 4.48
C GLY A 120 -7.38 -4.85 2.99
N GLN A 121 -8.46 -4.41 2.35
CA GLN A 121 -8.65 -4.63 0.91
C GLN A 121 -7.76 -3.69 0.10
N PRO A 122 -6.95 -4.21 -0.85
CA PRO A 122 -6.22 -3.38 -1.80
C PRO A 122 -7.18 -2.62 -2.72
N PRO A 123 -6.75 -1.46 -3.26
CA PRO A 123 -7.54 -0.69 -4.22
C PRO A 123 -8.05 -1.53 -5.38
N SER A 124 -9.20 -1.14 -5.94
CA SER A 124 -9.73 -1.79 -7.14
C SER A 124 -8.96 -1.33 -8.37
N ALA A 125 -8.91 -2.17 -9.41
CA ALA A 125 -8.34 -1.77 -10.70
C ALA A 125 -9.07 -0.57 -11.30
N ALA A 126 -10.37 -0.44 -11.08
CA ALA A 126 -11.14 0.73 -11.51
C ALA A 126 -10.66 2.02 -10.83
N ALA A 127 -10.32 1.99 -9.53
CA ALA A 127 -9.76 3.15 -8.83
C ALA A 127 -8.37 3.53 -9.36
N VAL A 128 -7.58 2.55 -9.82
CA VAL A 128 -6.30 2.79 -10.49
C VAL A 128 -6.52 3.42 -11.86
N GLU A 129 -7.38 2.83 -12.70
CA GLU A 129 -7.69 3.32 -14.04
C GLU A 129 -8.23 4.76 -14.05
N THR A 130 -8.99 5.13 -13.03
CA THR A 130 -9.56 6.48 -12.88
C THR A 130 -8.66 7.48 -12.16
N GLY A 131 -7.43 7.08 -11.78
CA GLY A 131 -6.45 7.97 -11.15
C GLY A 131 -6.59 8.16 -9.63
N PHE A 132 -7.51 7.44 -8.97
CA PHE A 132 -7.74 7.58 -7.51
C PHE A 132 -6.86 6.67 -6.64
N ALA A 133 -6.11 5.75 -7.23
CA ALA A 133 -5.23 4.83 -6.50
C ALA A 133 -3.84 4.72 -7.16
N MET A 134 -3.13 5.85 -7.24
CA MET A 134 -1.84 5.98 -7.93
C MET A 134 -0.63 5.66 -7.06
N GLN A 135 -0.79 5.24 -5.81
CA GLN A 135 0.30 5.02 -4.85
C GLN A 135 1.46 4.20 -5.46
N LEU A 136 1.18 3.00 -5.97
CA LEU A 136 2.23 2.15 -6.54
C LEU A 136 2.86 2.76 -7.81
N GLY A 137 2.08 3.41 -8.66
CA GLY A 137 2.59 4.08 -9.85
C GLY A 137 3.49 5.26 -9.52
N LEU A 138 3.14 6.05 -8.49
CA LEU A 138 3.97 7.17 -8.02
C LEU A 138 5.23 6.69 -7.30
N LEU A 139 5.17 5.58 -6.56
CA LEU A 139 6.37 4.92 -6.02
C LEU A 139 7.26 4.40 -7.13
N GLY A 140 6.69 3.85 -8.21
CA GLY A 140 7.41 3.49 -9.42
C GLY A 140 8.10 4.68 -10.07
N LEU A 141 7.41 5.82 -10.16
CA LEU A 141 7.99 7.06 -10.67
C LEU A 141 9.17 7.56 -9.81
N LEU A 142 9.08 7.44 -8.49
CA LEU A 142 10.20 7.73 -7.59
C LEU A 142 11.38 6.79 -7.85
N ALA A 143 11.14 5.50 -8.04
CA ALA A 143 12.19 4.52 -8.35
C ALA A 143 12.86 4.81 -9.70
N ASP A 144 12.09 5.04 -10.77
CA ASP A 144 12.61 5.37 -12.10
C ASP A 144 13.42 6.69 -12.13
N ARG A 145 13.18 7.59 -11.16
CA ARG A 145 13.94 8.82 -10.95
C ARG A 145 15.16 8.65 -10.05
N GLY A 146 15.46 7.43 -9.58
CA GLY A 146 16.56 7.18 -8.67
C GLY A 146 16.37 7.83 -7.29
N ALA A 147 15.12 8.03 -6.85
CA ALA A 147 14.81 8.72 -5.61
C ALA A 147 15.08 7.87 -4.36
N PHE A 148 15.22 6.56 -4.50
CA PHE A 148 15.57 5.65 -3.40
C PHE A 148 17.07 5.40 -3.37
N ALA A 149 17.72 5.72 -2.26
CA ALA A 149 19.17 5.65 -2.16
C ALA A 149 19.72 4.23 -2.39
N GLY A 150 20.64 4.09 -3.34
CA GLY A 150 21.29 2.82 -3.66
C GLY A 150 20.41 1.83 -4.45
N ILE A 151 19.27 2.27 -4.96
CA ILE A 151 18.36 1.49 -5.78
C ILE A 151 18.37 2.06 -7.20
N ASP A 152 18.81 1.25 -8.16
CA ASP A 152 18.83 1.59 -9.57
C ASP A 152 18.10 0.52 -10.38
N GLY A 153 17.28 0.93 -11.33
CA GLY A 153 16.54 0.03 -12.22
C GLY A 153 15.14 0.55 -12.55
N SER A 154 14.54 -0.02 -13.60
CA SER A 154 13.16 0.26 -13.98
C SER A 154 12.20 -0.70 -13.28
N VAL A 155 11.03 -0.20 -12.91
CA VAL A 155 10.02 -1.03 -12.24
C VAL A 155 9.21 -1.83 -13.28
N ALA A 156 9.25 -3.16 -13.16
CA ALA A 156 8.53 -4.08 -14.04
C ALA A 156 7.33 -4.76 -13.35
N LEU A 157 7.26 -4.73 -12.02
CA LEU A 157 6.22 -5.43 -11.26
C LEU A 157 5.68 -4.56 -10.12
N PHE A 158 4.36 -4.54 -9.97
CA PHE A 158 3.64 -3.81 -8.93
C PHE A 158 2.69 -4.75 -8.21
N GLU A 159 2.81 -4.88 -6.91
CA GLU A 159 2.03 -5.83 -6.13
C GLU A 159 1.50 -5.21 -4.84
N TYR A 160 0.21 -5.39 -4.60
CA TYR A 160 -0.37 -5.30 -3.26
C TYR A 160 -0.31 -6.69 -2.60
N TRP A 161 0.28 -6.75 -1.42
CA TRP A 161 0.27 -7.95 -0.59
C TRP A 161 -0.72 -7.75 0.54
N SER A 162 -1.92 -8.33 0.39
CA SER A 162 -2.97 -8.21 1.40
C SER A 162 -2.84 -9.31 2.45
N LEU A 163 -2.93 -8.90 3.71
CA LEU A 163 -3.00 -9.79 4.87
C LEU A 163 -4.45 -10.24 5.16
N GLY A 164 -5.39 -9.82 4.32
CA GLY A 164 -6.80 -10.18 4.43
C GLY A 164 -7.08 -11.64 4.11
N LYS A 165 -8.33 -12.03 4.30
CA LYS A 165 -8.81 -13.37 3.94
C LYS A 165 -8.85 -13.57 2.43
N ASP A 166 -8.42 -14.76 2.00
CA ASP A 166 -8.59 -15.28 0.64
C ASP A 166 -9.15 -16.72 0.73
N GLY A 167 -10.43 -16.87 0.46
CA GLY A 167 -11.13 -18.14 0.67
C GLY A 167 -11.08 -18.58 2.14
N ASP A 168 -10.51 -19.77 2.38
CA ASP A 168 -10.34 -20.34 3.73
C ASP A 168 -9.04 -19.93 4.42
N GLY A 169 -8.12 -19.25 3.69
CA GLY A 169 -6.80 -18.84 4.18
C GLY A 169 -6.66 -17.34 4.38
N PHE A 170 -5.43 -16.95 4.69
CA PHE A 170 -5.02 -15.54 4.79
C PHE A 170 -3.85 -15.27 3.85
N GLY A 171 -3.80 -14.05 3.35
CA GLY A 171 -2.73 -13.56 2.50
C GLY A 171 -2.96 -13.85 1.01
N TYR A 172 -2.91 -12.81 0.20
CA TYR A 172 -2.94 -12.91 -1.25
C TYR A 172 -2.20 -11.75 -1.90
N VAL A 173 -1.78 -11.97 -3.14
CA VAL A 173 -1.18 -10.93 -3.97
C VAL A 173 -2.19 -10.45 -5.00
N LYS A 174 -2.26 -9.13 -5.17
CA LYS A 174 -3.08 -8.48 -6.17
C LYS A 174 -2.25 -7.48 -6.94
N GLU A 175 -2.27 -7.60 -8.27
CA GLU A 175 -1.76 -6.55 -9.14
C GLU A 175 -2.76 -5.39 -9.23
N PRO A 176 -2.29 -4.14 -9.42
CA PRO A 176 -3.17 -2.98 -9.52
C PRO A 176 -4.02 -2.96 -10.80
N PHE A 177 -3.71 -3.82 -11.79
CA PHE A 177 -4.30 -3.84 -13.12
C PHE A 177 -5.37 -4.90 -13.29
N ARG A 178 -6.22 -4.77 -14.31
CA ARG A 178 -7.11 -5.83 -14.76
C ARG A 178 -6.33 -6.94 -15.46
N LYS A 179 -6.60 -8.20 -15.13
CA LYS A 179 -5.90 -9.36 -15.72
C LYS A 179 -6.38 -9.76 -17.12
N ARG A 180 -7.51 -9.24 -17.61
CA ARG A 180 -8.11 -9.65 -18.88
C ARG A 180 -8.85 -8.48 -19.56
N GLY A 181 -8.88 -8.50 -20.90
CA GLY A 181 -9.55 -7.56 -21.75
C GLY A 181 -8.63 -6.45 -22.24
N ASP A 182 -9.21 -5.40 -22.80
CA ASP A 182 -8.50 -4.21 -23.25
C ASP A 182 -8.13 -3.35 -22.02
N ALA A 183 -7.18 -3.86 -21.20
CA ALA A 183 -6.64 -3.11 -20.09
C ALA A 183 -5.81 -1.95 -20.65
N GLU A 184 -6.29 -0.72 -20.47
CA GLU A 184 -5.58 0.49 -20.90
C GLU A 184 -4.29 0.69 -20.09
N ILE A 185 -4.27 0.20 -18.82
CA ILE A 185 -3.15 0.31 -17.91
C ILE A 185 -2.53 -1.05 -17.66
N THR A 186 -1.23 -1.14 -17.92
CA THR A 186 -0.38 -2.33 -17.73
C THR A 186 0.85 -1.96 -16.90
N ALA A 187 1.64 -2.93 -16.46
CA ALA A 187 2.88 -2.66 -15.76
C ALA A 187 3.84 -1.75 -16.56
N GLU A 188 3.85 -1.89 -17.89
CA GLU A 188 4.75 -1.16 -18.78
C GLU A 188 4.41 0.34 -18.88
N ASN A 189 3.11 0.71 -18.78
CA ASN A 189 2.69 2.10 -18.92
C ASN A 189 2.23 2.75 -17.61
N PHE A 190 2.19 2.01 -16.50
CA PHE A 190 1.62 2.47 -15.23
C PHE A 190 2.36 3.68 -14.66
N VAL A 191 3.70 3.67 -14.69
CA VAL A 191 4.51 4.81 -14.21
C VAL A 191 4.21 6.07 -15.01
N ALA A 192 4.14 5.94 -16.34
CA ALA A 192 3.84 7.06 -17.22
C ALA A 192 2.41 7.58 -16.99
N HIS A 193 1.45 6.68 -16.79
CA HIS A 193 0.06 7.05 -16.45
C HIS A 193 0.01 7.79 -15.11
N ALA A 194 0.64 7.26 -14.06
CA ALA A 194 0.69 7.89 -12.74
C ALA A 194 1.37 9.27 -12.78
N ALA A 195 2.44 9.41 -13.59
CA ALA A 195 3.10 10.69 -13.80
C ALA A 195 2.19 11.71 -14.47
N SER A 196 1.40 11.31 -15.48
CA SER A 196 0.44 12.18 -16.15
C SER A 196 -0.67 12.61 -15.19
N VAL A 197 -1.31 11.68 -14.49
CA VAL A 197 -2.35 11.99 -13.51
C VAL A 197 -1.84 12.94 -12.42
N PHE A 198 -0.61 12.72 -11.93
CA PHE A 198 0.00 13.61 -10.95
C PHE A 198 0.28 15.01 -11.53
N ALA A 199 0.80 15.09 -12.76
CA ALA A 199 1.10 16.38 -13.40
C ALA A 199 -0.19 17.18 -13.63
N ASP A 200 -1.24 16.55 -14.13
CA ASP A 200 -2.55 17.19 -14.32
C ASP A 200 -3.13 17.70 -13.00
N ALA A 201 -3.07 16.88 -11.94
CA ALA A 201 -3.51 17.28 -10.61
C ALA A 201 -2.67 18.42 -10.03
N ALA A 202 -1.35 18.38 -10.22
CA ALA A 202 -0.45 19.44 -9.78
C ALA A 202 -0.72 20.76 -10.49
N GLU A 203 -0.92 20.74 -11.81
CA GLU A 203 -1.23 21.93 -12.61
C GLU A 203 -2.56 22.55 -12.21
N LEU A 204 -3.60 21.74 -11.99
CA LEU A 204 -4.93 22.25 -11.63
C LEU A 204 -4.98 22.78 -10.20
N TRP A 205 -4.50 22.02 -9.23
CA TRP A 205 -4.81 22.24 -7.81
C TRP A 205 -3.62 22.70 -6.95
N LEU A 206 -2.38 22.37 -7.32
CA LEU A 206 -1.22 22.69 -6.48
C LEU A 206 -0.46 23.92 -6.96
N ILE A 207 -0.46 24.18 -8.26
CA ILE A 207 0.20 25.32 -8.90
C ILE A 207 -0.84 26.30 -9.44
N GLY A 208 -1.95 25.81 -9.97
CA GLY A 208 -3.06 26.57 -10.50
C GLY A 208 -4.02 27.07 -9.42
N ASP A 209 -5.08 27.73 -9.86
CA ASP A 209 -6.06 28.39 -8.99
C ASP A 209 -7.39 27.59 -8.87
N GLU A 210 -7.45 26.37 -9.37
CA GLU A 210 -8.66 25.55 -9.25
C GLU A 210 -8.95 25.19 -7.79
N PRO A 211 -10.19 25.43 -7.32
CA PRO A 211 -10.55 25.16 -5.94
C PRO A 211 -10.60 23.65 -5.65
N PHE A 212 -10.15 23.27 -4.45
CA PHE A 212 -10.37 21.91 -3.97
C PHE A 212 -11.86 21.69 -3.69
N THR A 213 -12.49 20.86 -4.51
CA THR A 213 -13.89 20.45 -4.30
C THR A 213 -13.98 19.18 -3.49
N ALA A 214 -14.99 19.10 -2.62
CA ALA A 214 -15.16 17.94 -1.76
C ALA A 214 -15.69 16.75 -2.55
N LYS A 215 -14.98 15.60 -2.49
CA LYS A 215 -15.44 14.29 -2.95
C LYS A 215 -16.09 14.28 -4.34
N LEU A 216 -15.36 14.72 -5.37
CA LEU A 216 -15.80 14.64 -6.78
C LEU A 216 -16.29 13.24 -7.18
N HIS A 217 -15.68 12.21 -6.61
CA HIS A 217 -16.02 10.82 -6.85
C HIS A 217 -16.18 10.07 -5.52
N PRO A 218 -17.37 10.15 -4.89
CA PRO A 218 -17.63 9.55 -3.57
C PRO A 218 -17.36 8.04 -3.51
N GLU A 219 -17.53 7.34 -4.65
CA GLU A 219 -17.28 5.89 -4.77
C GLU A 219 -15.83 5.49 -4.51
N TYR A 220 -14.87 6.39 -4.72
CA TYR A 220 -13.44 6.16 -4.46
C TYR A 220 -12.95 6.85 -3.18
N ALA A 221 -13.79 7.68 -2.55
CA ALA A 221 -13.44 8.41 -1.34
C ALA A 221 -13.94 7.64 -0.10
N PRO A 222 -13.07 7.31 0.87
CA PRO A 222 -13.52 6.70 2.10
C PRO A 222 -14.47 7.63 2.86
N TYR A 223 -15.35 7.05 3.69
CA TYR A 223 -16.18 7.84 4.61
C TYR A 223 -15.27 8.65 5.55
N GLY A 224 -15.51 9.95 5.65
CA GLY A 224 -14.74 10.85 6.50
C GLY A 224 -15.63 11.47 7.60
N ASP A 225 -15.02 11.82 8.72
CA ASP A 225 -15.72 12.42 9.88
C ASP A 225 -16.45 13.74 9.54
N TYR A 226 -15.99 14.40 8.47
CA TYR A 226 -16.55 15.67 8.00
C TYR A 226 -17.64 15.52 6.93
N ASP A 227 -18.00 14.29 6.53
CA ASP A 227 -18.98 14.06 5.45
C ASP A 227 -20.36 14.64 5.79
N GLN A 228 -20.75 14.59 7.07
CA GLN A 228 -21.99 15.19 7.53
C GLN A 228 -21.96 16.73 7.45
N LEU A 229 -20.81 17.35 7.71
CA LEU A 229 -20.65 18.82 7.60
C LEU A 229 -20.70 19.29 6.15
N MET A 230 -20.25 18.45 5.22
CA MET A 230 -20.30 18.74 3.78
C MET A 230 -21.70 18.58 3.19
N ARG A 231 -22.66 18.00 3.93
CA ARG A 231 -24.05 17.76 3.49
C ARG A 231 -24.15 17.08 2.13
N LEU A 232 -23.22 16.15 1.86
CA LEU A 232 -23.07 15.47 0.57
C LEU A 232 -24.38 14.88 0.06
N GLN A 233 -25.17 14.26 0.91
CA GLN A 233 -26.47 13.66 0.55
C GLN A 233 -27.47 14.68 0.01
N GLU A 234 -27.37 15.95 0.41
CA GLU A 234 -28.26 16.99 -0.07
C GLU A 234 -27.85 17.53 -1.44
N TRP A 235 -26.58 17.42 -1.79
CA TRP A 235 -26.05 17.85 -3.09
C TRP A 235 -26.21 16.77 -4.15
N TYR A 236 -25.89 15.53 -3.83
CA TYR A 236 -26.01 14.39 -4.76
C TYR A 236 -27.45 13.94 -4.99
N GLY A 237 -28.38 14.14 -4.05
CA GLY A 237 -29.80 13.81 -4.22
C GLY A 237 -30.60 14.79 -5.06
N ARG A 238 -29.99 15.89 -5.54
CA ARG A 238 -30.66 16.92 -6.34
C ARG A 238 -30.37 16.86 -7.83
N SER A 239 -29.47 15.98 -8.28
CA SER A 239 -29.11 15.84 -9.69
C SER A 239 -30.03 14.94 -10.51
N ASP A 240 -31.03 14.28 -9.90
CA ASP A 240 -32.02 13.43 -10.55
C ASP A 240 -33.45 14.04 -10.56
N GLY A 241 -33.56 15.34 -10.69
CA GLY A 241 -34.81 16.08 -10.82
C GLY A 241 -34.89 16.86 -12.13
#